data_24a3ea894bb3a4e694b09d32a9d1af01
#
_entry.id   24a3ea894bb3a4e694b09d32a9d1af01
#
_cell.length_a   1.000
_cell.length_b   1.000
_cell.length_c   1.000
_cell.angle_alpha   90.00
_cell.angle_beta   90.00
_cell.angle_gamma   90.00
#
_symmetry.space_group_name_H-M   'P 1'
#
loop_
_entity.id
_entity.type
_entity.pdbx_description
1 polymer ?
#
loop_
_entity_poly.entity_id
_entity_poly.type
_entity_poly.pdbx_seq_one_letter_code
_entity_poly.pdbx_strand_id
1 'polypeptide(L)'
;HGGLIFRPVDKRENYIKRCVGTPGDILEIKNSVLYVNGKRAYVSPGQALLYRIEKTKVSFPSVPEMLTRFGLENSADGARTDFDAFNDPKYYVLNLTKQEKQKIEQDFRIRLEKVRYPQWSAKEALKATPLQKIANLDQFPKDFNVNNTMTDFQRFQIPRKGQRIAINTKNIAWYKRIISA
;
A
#
# COMPACT_ATOMS: atom_id res chain seq x y z
N HIS A 1 -1.71 -16.50 23.54
CA HIS A 1 -0.32 -16.87 23.18
C HIS A 1 -0.42 -18.06 22.21
N GLY A 2 -0.37 -17.78 20.90
CA GLY A 2 -0.33 -18.82 19.87
C GLY A 2 1.07 -19.41 19.81
N GLY A 3 1.22 -20.68 20.21
CA GLY A 3 2.45 -21.43 20.01
C GLY A 3 2.78 -21.56 18.52
N LEU A 4 4.01 -21.93 18.20
CA LEU A 4 4.46 -22.25 16.84
C LEU A 4 3.57 -23.37 16.27
N ILE A 5 2.75 -23.06 15.28
CA ILE A 5 1.96 -24.07 14.57
C ILE A 5 2.85 -24.64 13.47
N PHE A 6 3.30 -25.89 13.66
CA PHE A 6 3.98 -26.62 12.61
C PHE A 6 2.97 -27.19 11.62
N ARG A 7 2.95 -26.70 10.38
CA ARG A 7 2.11 -27.23 9.31
C ARG A 7 2.96 -28.14 8.41
N PRO A 8 2.52 -29.39 8.13
CA PRO A 8 3.14 -30.24 7.14
C PRO A 8 3.23 -29.57 5.78
N VAL A 9 4.20 -29.98 4.94
CA VAL A 9 4.49 -29.33 3.65
C VAL A 9 3.28 -29.31 2.71
N ASP A 10 2.47 -30.36 2.73
CA ASP A 10 1.23 -30.54 1.97
C ASP A 10 0.07 -29.61 2.42
N LYS A 11 0.14 -29.08 3.65
CA LYS A 11 -0.83 -28.13 4.20
C LYS A 11 -0.32 -26.68 4.22
N ARG A 12 0.81 -26.41 3.59
CA ARG A 12 1.34 -25.04 3.45
C ARG A 12 0.76 -24.41 2.19
N GLU A 13 0.18 -23.23 2.35
CA GLU A 13 -0.25 -22.44 1.21
C GLU A 13 0.97 -21.93 0.43
N ASN A 14 0.98 -22.16 -0.87
CA ASN A 14 2.03 -21.64 -1.74
C ASN A 14 1.67 -20.22 -2.21
N TYR A 15 2.46 -19.24 -1.80
CA TYR A 15 2.29 -17.86 -2.23
C TYR A 15 3.31 -17.51 -3.32
N ILE A 16 2.80 -17.04 -4.45
CA ILE A 16 3.65 -16.46 -5.51
C ILE A 16 3.60 -14.94 -5.38
N LYS A 17 4.76 -14.32 -5.19
CA LYS A 17 4.91 -12.87 -5.14
C LYS A 17 6.01 -12.44 -6.09
N ARG A 18 5.85 -11.26 -6.72
CA ARG A 18 6.89 -10.70 -7.57
C ARG A 18 8.09 -10.31 -6.73
N CYS A 19 9.28 -10.81 -7.10
CA CYS A 19 10.53 -10.32 -6.54
C CYS A 19 10.82 -8.93 -7.13
N VAL A 20 10.96 -7.94 -6.29
CA VAL A 20 11.19 -6.54 -6.69
C VAL A 20 12.59 -6.03 -6.39
N GLY A 21 13.42 -6.83 -5.73
CA GLY A 21 14.80 -6.51 -5.43
C GLY A 21 15.61 -7.73 -5.00
N THR A 22 16.90 -7.66 -5.20
CA THR A 22 17.88 -8.69 -4.85
C THR A 22 18.83 -8.22 -3.76
N PRO A 23 19.58 -9.12 -3.09
CA PRO A 23 20.54 -8.73 -2.07
C PRO A 23 21.52 -7.64 -2.56
N GLY A 24 21.57 -6.54 -1.85
CA GLY A 24 22.37 -5.36 -2.16
C GLY A 24 21.61 -4.23 -2.86
N ASP A 25 20.43 -4.49 -3.39
CA ASP A 25 19.61 -3.43 -3.98
C ASP A 25 19.08 -2.47 -2.90
N ILE A 26 18.87 -1.24 -3.33
CA ILE A 26 18.26 -0.18 -2.53
C ILE A 26 16.85 0.03 -3.04
N LEU A 27 15.87 -0.22 -2.19
CA LEU A 27 14.46 -0.02 -2.47
C LEU A 27 13.97 1.29 -1.86
N GLU A 28 13.06 1.96 -2.56
CA GLU A 28 12.37 3.15 -2.09
C GLU A 28 11.00 3.23 -2.80
N ILE A 29 9.94 3.62 -2.09
CA ILE A 29 8.66 3.93 -2.72
C ILE A 29 8.35 5.40 -2.46
N LYS A 30 8.08 6.14 -3.52
CA LYS A 30 7.64 7.54 -3.48
C LYS A 30 6.32 7.67 -4.21
N ASN A 31 5.30 8.10 -3.51
CA ASN A 31 3.98 8.33 -4.10
C ASN A 31 3.48 7.10 -4.91
N SER A 32 3.58 5.91 -4.30
CA SER A 32 3.24 4.60 -4.89
C SER A 32 4.06 4.21 -6.13
N VAL A 33 5.23 4.81 -6.33
CA VAL A 33 6.17 4.43 -7.38
C VAL A 33 7.39 3.79 -6.74
N LEU A 34 7.66 2.53 -7.11
CA LEU A 34 8.85 1.81 -6.67
C LEU A 34 10.09 2.29 -7.44
N TYR A 35 11.16 2.53 -6.70
CA TYR A 35 12.49 2.78 -7.22
C TYR A 35 13.44 1.70 -6.71
N VAL A 36 14.25 1.16 -7.61
CA VAL A 36 15.31 0.20 -7.31
C VAL A 36 16.63 0.85 -7.73
N ASN A 37 17.55 1.00 -6.80
CA ASN A 37 18.83 1.69 -7.03
C ASN A 37 18.68 3.10 -7.63
N GLY A 38 17.63 3.82 -7.20
CA GLY A 38 17.31 5.16 -7.68
C GLY A 38 16.63 5.22 -9.05
N LYS A 39 16.47 4.09 -9.74
CA LYS A 39 15.76 4.00 -11.02
C LYS A 39 14.31 3.55 -10.80
N ARG A 40 13.38 4.14 -11.54
CA ARG A 40 11.98 3.74 -11.51
C ARG A 40 11.86 2.28 -11.96
N ALA A 41 11.22 1.46 -11.14
CA ALA A 41 10.95 0.07 -11.48
C ALA A 41 9.81 -0.05 -12.51
N TYR A 42 9.70 -1.23 -13.12
CA TYR A 42 8.60 -1.56 -14.00
C TYR A 42 7.26 -1.41 -13.29
N VAL A 43 6.32 -0.73 -13.94
CA VAL A 43 4.95 -0.57 -13.48
C VAL A 43 4.05 -1.49 -14.30
N SER A 44 3.40 -2.45 -13.65
CA SER A 44 2.44 -3.32 -14.33
C SER A 44 1.25 -2.52 -14.86
N PRO A 45 0.76 -2.78 -16.08
CA PRO A 45 -0.48 -2.17 -16.59
C PRO A 45 -1.69 -2.44 -15.69
N GLY A 46 -1.72 -3.59 -15.00
CA GLY A 46 -2.74 -3.95 -14.02
C GLY A 46 -2.51 -3.39 -12.61
N GLN A 47 -1.54 -2.47 -12.42
CA GLN A 47 -1.40 -1.82 -11.12
C GLN A 47 -2.59 -0.91 -10.85
N ALA A 48 -3.39 -1.26 -9.84
CA ALA A 48 -4.44 -0.40 -9.32
C ALA A 48 -3.90 0.51 -8.22
N LEU A 49 -4.41 1.73 -8.16
CA LEU A 49 -4.11 2.73 -7.13
C LEU A 49 -5.41 3.33 -6.62
N LEU A 50 -5.38 3.81 -5.38
CA LEU A 50 -6.52 4.47 -4.77
C LEU A 50 -6.67 5.90 -5.29
N TYR A 51 -7.89 6.20 -5.71
CA TYR A 51 -8.35 7.53 -6.10
C TYR A 51 -9.58 7.91 -5.30
N ARG A 52 -9.88 9.20 -5.22
CA ARG A 52 -11.07 9.72 -4.57
C ARG A 52 -11.64 10.92 -5.31
N ILE A 53 -12.91 11.17 -5.10
CA ILE A 53 -13.60 12.39 -5.53
C ILE A 53 -14.67 12.76 -4.53
N GLU A 54 -14.87 14.05 -4.27
CA GLU A 54 -15.94 14.52 -3.40
C GLU A 54 -17.32 14.17 -3.98
N LYS A 55 -18.20 13.62 -3.16
CA LYS A 55 -19.57 13.25 -3.55
C LYS A 55 -20.40 14.42 -4.08
N THR A 56 -20.05 15.64 -3.67
CA THR A 56 -20.67 16.88 -4.16
C THR A 56 -20.30 17.25 -5.60
N LYS A 57 -19.21 16.67 -6.12
CA LYS A 57 -18.69 16.98 -7.48
C LYS A 57 -19.20 16.06 -8.57
N VAL A 58 -19.76 14.90 -8.19
CA VAL A 58 -20.26 13.90 -9.12
C VAL A 58 -21.34 13.07 -8.48
N SER A 59 -22.35 12.70 -9.25
CA SER A 59 -23.32 11.67 -8.88
C SER A 59 -23.02 10.44 -9.70
N PHE A 60 -22.42 9.43 -9.07
CA PHE A 60 -22.26 8.13 -9.71
C PHE A 60 -23.56 7.35 -9.67
N PRO A 61 -23.79 6.46 -10.65
CA PRO A 61 -24.90 5.52 -10.61
C PRO A 61 -24.73 4.52 -9.43
N SER A 62 -25.64 3.55 -9.36
CA SER A 62 -25.56 2.52 -8.32
C SER A 62 -24.24 1.75 -8.36
N VAL A 63 -23.81 1.19 -7.21
CA VAL A 63 -22.59 0.38 -7.14
C VAL A 63 -22.60 -0.76 -8.17
N PRO A 64 -23.67 -1.59 -8.31
CA PRO A 64 -23.71 -2.64 -9.32
C PRO A 64 -23.51 -2.13 -10.76
N GLU A 65 -24.08 -0.98 -11.07
CA GLU A 65 -23.94 -0.36 -12.39
C GLU A 65 -22.51 0.11 -12.65
N MET A 66 -21.86 0.75 -11.66
CA MET A 66 -20.44 1.14 -11.75
C MET A 66 -19.53 -0.07 -11.96
N LEU A 67 -19.76 -1.15 -11.21
CA LEU A 67 -18.96 -2.37 -11.34
C LEU A 67 -19.09 -2.96 -12.75
N THR A 68 -20.31 -3.10 -13.25
CA THR A 68 -20.57 -3.68 -14.57
C THR A 68 -20.03 -2.80 -15.70
N ARG A 69 -20.28 -1.50 -15.64
CA ARG A 69 -19.94 -0.55 -16.72
C ARG A 69 -18.43 -0.36 -16.91
N PHE A 70 -17.67 -0.39 -15.82
CA PHE A 70 -16.23 -0.14 -15.83
C PHE A 70 -15.37 -1.40 -15.63
N GLY A 71 -16.00 -2.56 -15.43
CA GLY A 71 -15.30 -3.82 -15.18
C GLY A 71 -14.62 -3.86 -13.81
N LEU A 72 -15.20 -3.18 -12.83
CA LEU A 72 -14.72 -3.15 -11.45
C LEU A 72 -15.27 -4.33 -10.66
N GLU A 73 -14.66 -4.62 -9.51
CA GLU A 73 -15.05 -5.73 -8.66
C GLU A 73 -15.07 -5.33 -7.18
N ASN A 74 -16.17 -5.68 -6.51
CA ASN A 74 -16.26 -5.67 -5.07
C ASN A 74 -16.55 -7.09 -4.62
N SER A 75 -15.60 -7.73 -3.94
CA SER A 75 -15.79 -9.09 -3.41
C SER A 75 -16.68 -9.09 -2.17
N ALA A 76 -17.48 -10.15 -2.01
CA ALA A 76 -18.43 -10.27 -0.91
C ALA A 76 -17.75 -10.33 0.48
N ASP A 77 -16.51 -10.84 0.54
CA ASP A 77 -15.69 -10.89 1.75
C ASP A 77 -14.93 -9.59 2.05
N GLY A 78 -15.08 -8.57 1.18
CA GLY A 78 -14.39 -7.29 1.31
C GLY A 78 -12.89 -7.33 1.01
N ALA A 79 -12.35 -8.46 0.55
CA ALA A 79 -10.93 -8.60 0.22
C ALA A 79 -10.53 -7.71 -0.97
N ARG A 80 -11.48 -7.42 -1.86
CA ARG A 80 -11.33 -6.47 -2.96
C ARG A 80 -12.51 -5.52 -2.99
N THR A 81 -12.24 -4.23 -3.03
CA THR A 81 -13.24 -3.17 -3.19
C THR A 81 -12.71 -2.14 -4.16
N ASP A 82 -13.16 -2.21 -5.41
CA ASP A 82 -12.71 -1.27 -6.44
C ASP A 82 -13.56 0.01 -6.45
N PHE A 83 -14.77 -0.04 -5.96
CA PHE A 83 -15.63 1.14 -5.80
C PHE A 83 -16.31 1.17 -4.43
N ASP A 84 -15.86 2.08 -3.58
CA ASP A 84 -16.45 2.33 -2.26
C ASP A 84 -17.26 3.63 -2.27
N ALA A 85 -18.57 3.47 -2.16
CA ALA A 85 -19.53 4.58 -2.12
C ALA A 85 -20.01 4.92 -0.69
N PHE A 86 -19.69 4.10 0.32
CA PHE A 86 -20.38 4.14 1.60
C PHE A 86 -19.48 4.43 2.81
N ASN A 87 -18.27 3.90 2.83
CA ASN A 87 -17.42 3.98 4.04
C ASN A 87 -16.91 5.39 4.33
N ASP A 88 -16.74 6.24 3.31
CA ASP A 88 -16.36 7.63 3.51
C ASP A 88 -17.58 8.54 3.29
N PRO A 89 -17.97 9.37 4.27
CA PRO A 89 -19.14 10.23 4.14
C PRO A 89 -18.98 11.34 3.10
N LYS A 90 -17.76 11.77 2.84
CA LYS A 90 -17.44 12.91 1.96
C LYS A 90 -16.99 12.48 0.56
N TYR A 91 -16.32 11.36 0.44
CA TYR A 91 -15.67 10.92 -0.79
C TYR A 91 -16.22 9.59 -1.30
N TYR A 92 -16.28 9.46 -2.63
CA TYR A 92 -16.19 8.16 -3.27
C TYR A 92 -14.71 7.77 -3.32
N VAL A 93 -14.41 6.52 -2.98
CA VAL A 93 -13.05 5.95 -3.05
C VAL A 93 -13.04 4.84 -4.10
N LEU A 94 -12.07 4.89 -5.00
CA LEU A 94 -11.96 3.97 -6.13
C LEU A 94 -10.55 3.39 -6.19
N ASN A 95 -10.45 2.09 -6.36
CA ASN A 95 -9.18 1.38 -6.57
C ASN A 95 -9.08 1.00 -8.05
N LEU A 96 -8.34 1.78 -8.83
CA LEU A 96 -8.38 1.75 -10.28
C LEU A 96 -7.01 1.57 -10.91
N THR A 97 -6.98 0.80 -11.99
CA THR A 97 -5.87 0.85 -12.95
C THR A 97 -5.87 2.19 -13.69
N LYS A 98 -4.78 2.47 -14.38
CA LYS A 98 -4.67 3.69 -15.20
C LYS A 98 -5.76 3.76 -16.29
N GLN A 99 -6.10 2.63 -16.88
CA GLN A 99 -7.12 2.56 -17.96
C GLN A 99 -8.54 2.82 -17.42
N GLU A 100 -8.91 2.17 -16.33
CA GLU A 100 -10.21 2.37 -15.68
C GLU A 100 -10.38 3.81 -15.23
N LYS A 101 -9.34 4.38 -14.60
CA LYS A 101 -9.33 5.79 -14.21
C LYS A 101 -9.62 6.69 -15.40
N GLN A 102 -8.93 6.50 -16.53
CA GLN A 102 -9.13 7.31 -17.72
C GLN A 102 -10.55 7.19 -18.28
N LYS A 103 -11.11 5.98 -18.33
CA LYS A 103 -12.49 5.75 -18.79
C LYS A 103 -13.51 6.49 -17.92
N ILE A 104 -13.38 6.37 -16.59
CA ILE A 104 -14.29 7.02 -15.66
C ILE A 104 -14.18 8.55 -15.75
N GLU A 105 -12.96 9.09 -15.80
CA GLU A 105 -12.73 10.54 -15.94
C GLU A 105 -13.34 11.11 -17.23
N GLN A 106 -13.21 10.39 -18.34
CA GLN A 106 -13.80 10.80 -19.62
C GLN A 106 -15.33 10.73 -19.60
N ASP A 107 -15.87 9.64 -19.09
CA ASP A 107 -17.31 9.38 -19.11
C ASP A 107 -18.11 10.36 -18.25
N PHE A 108 -17.62 10.64 -17.05
CA PHE A 108 -18.26 11.60 -16.15
C PHE A 108 -17.73 13.04 -16.28
N ARG A 109 -16.74 13.28 -17.15
CA ARG A 109 -16.08 14.60 -17.33
C ARG A 109 -15.54 15.17 -16.01
N ILE A 110 -14.92 14.32 -15.21
CA ILE A 110 -14.36 14.63 -13.89
C ILE A 110 -12.85 14.40 -13.85
N ARG A 111 -12.24 14.79 -12.74
CA ARG A 111 -10.86 14.47 -12.41
C ARG A 111 -10.78 13.81 -11.05
N LEU A 112 -10.26 12.58 -11.03
CA LEU A 112 -10.05 11.82 -9.80
C LEU A 112 -8.73 12.23 -9.15
N GLU A 113 -8.77 12.49 -7.85
CA GLU A 113 -7.59 12.78 -7.04
C GLU A 113 -6.96 11.47 -6.57
N LYS A 114 -5.65 11.29 -6.78
CA LYS A 114 -4.93 10.15 -6.22
C LYS A 114 -4.85 10.27 -4.71
N VAL A 115 -5.27 9.24 -4.00
CA VAL A 115 -5.11 9.17 -2.54
C VAL A 115 -3.64 9.06 -2.19
N ARG A 116 -3.19 9.89 -1.27
CA ARG A 116 -1.82 9.88 -0.74
C ARG A 116 -1.87 9.70 0.76
N TYR A 117 -0.96 8.89 1.24
CA TYR A 117 -0.69 8.71 2.67
C TYR A 117 0.72 9.25 2.92
N PRO A 118 0.90 10.57 3.09
CA PRO A 118 2.23 11.15 3.26
C PRO A 118 2.86 10.63 4.56
N GLN A 119 4.18 10.55 4.55
CA GLN A 119 4.93 10.31 5.78
C GLN A 119 4.68 11.46 6.75
N TRP A 120 4.48 11.13 8.02
CA TRP A 120 4.29 12.15 9.03
C TRP A 120 5.63 12.74 9.47
N SER A 121 5.65 14.03 9.64
CA SER A 121 6.72 14.68 10.40
C SER A 121 6.63 14.25 11.87
N ALA A 122 7.71 14.36 12.62
CA ALA A 122 7.73 14.07 14.06
C ALA A 122 6.65 14.87 14.81
N LYS A 123 6.38 16.11 14.38
CA LYS A 123 5.35 16.98 14.97
C LYS A 123 3.93 16.47 14.72
N GLU A 124 3.66 15.93 13.53
CA GLU A 124 2.36 15.34 13.18
C GLU A 124 2.14 14.01 13.92
N ALA A 125 3.18 13.19 14.01
CA ALA A 125 3.13 11.92 14.74
C ALA A 125 2.80 12.12 16.23
N LEU A 126 3.25 13.22 16.85
CA LEU A 126 2.91 13.57 18.24
C LEU A 126 1.43 13.94 18.40
N LYS A 127 0.81 14.55 17.39
CA LYS A 127 -0.59 14.97 17.40
C LYS A 127 -1.57 13.89 16.96
N ALA A 128 -1.07 12.81 16.37
CA ALA A 128 -1.90 11.75 15.82
C ALA A 128 -2.63 10.98 16.91
N THR A 129 -3.89 10.66 16.65
CA THR A 129 -4.69 9.80 17.52
C THR A 129 -4.14 8.37 17.55
N PRO A 130 -4.45 7.57 18.59
CA PRO A 130 -4.03 6.17 18.65
C PRO A 130 -4.43 5.37 17.40
N LEU A 131 -5.63 5.57 16.88
CA LEU A 131 -6.11 4.90 15.64
C LEU A 131 -5.28 5.30 14.41
N GLN A 132 -4.95 6.57 14.26
CA GLN A 132 -4.09 7.03 13.16
C GLN A 132 -2.67 6.46 13.27
N LYS A 133 -2.13 6.35 14.49
CA LYS A 133 -0.83 5.71 14.73
C LYS A 133 -0.84 4.23 14.37
N ILE A 134 -1.91 3.52 14.72
CA ILE A 134 -2.08 2.09 14.38
C ILE A 134 -2.16 1.91 12.86
N ALA A 135 -2.91 2.74 12.15
CA ALA A 135 -3.01 2.66 10.69
C ALA A 135 -1.65 2.84 9.98
N ASN A 136 -0.78 3.70 10.50
CA ASN A 136 0.58 3.85 9.96
C ASN A 136 1.51 2.71 10.37
N LEU A 137 1.23 2.01 11.49
CA LEU A 137 2.02 0.84 11.91
C LEU A 137 1.72 -0.43 11.11
N ASP A 138 0.73 -0.43 10.24
CA ASP A 138 0.42 -1.58 9.39
C ASP A 138 1.47 -1.84 8.31
N GLN A 139 2.32 -0.86 8.03
CA GLN A 139 3.38 -1.01 7.03
C GLN A 139 4.67 -1.53 7.68
N PHE A 140 5.31 -2.48 6.99
CA PHE A 140 6.63 -3.01 7.44
C PHE A 140 7.64 -1.87 7.60
N PRO A 141 8.42 -1.84 8.65
CA PRO A 141 8.63 -2.86 9.69
C PRO A 141 7.70 -2.76 10.91
N LYS A 142 6.62 -2.01 10.86
CA LYS A 142 5.65 -1.81 11.96
C LYS A 142 6.30 -1.17 13.21
N ASP A 143 7.09 -0.15 12.99
CA ASP A 143 7.83 0.55 14.04
C ASP A 143 7.62 2.06 13.94
N PHE A 144 7.45 2.72 15.08
CA PHE A 144 7.21 4.17 15.14
C PHE A 144 8.40 5.02 14.66
N ASN A 145 9.62 4.47 14.67
CA ASN A 145 10.79 5.16 14.16
C ASN A 145 10.93 5.07 12.64
N VAL A 146 10.12 4.21 12.00
CA VAL A 146 10.10 4.04 10.55
C VAL A 146 8.73 4.48 10.05
N ASN A 147 8.70 5.64 9.44
CA ASN A 147 7.49 6.30 8.99
C ASN A 147 7.11 5.85 7.56
N ASN A 148 6.89 4.54 7.37
CA ASN A 148 6.41 4.00 6.13
C ASN A 148 4.89 4.09 6.05
N THR A 149 4.37 4.38 4.87
CA THR A 149 2.94 4.45 4.60
C THR A 149 2.58 3.57 3.40
N MET A 150 1.30 3.47 3.07
CA MET A 150 0.84 2.73 1.89
C MET A 150 1.39 3.31 0.57
N THR A 151 1.73 4.60 0.54
CA THR A 151 2.21 5.27 -0.69
C THR A 151 3.69 5.60 -0.67
N ASP A 152 4.31 5.59 0.52
CA ASP A 152 5.69 6.03 0.68
C ASP A 152 6.46 5.08 1.60
N PHE A 153 7.58 4.57 1.11
CA PHE A 153 8.44 3.64 1.81
C PHE A 153 9.86 4.20 1.82
N GLN A 154 10.42 4.32 3.01
CA GLN A 154 11.76 4.88 3.19
C GLN A 154 12.80 4.03 2.48
N ARG A 155 13.87 4.69 2.06
CA ARG A 155 15.02 4.05 1.44
C ARG A 155 15.58 2.95 2.34
N PHE A 156 15.63 1.72 1.82
CA PHE A 156 16.11 0.54 2.51
C PHE A 156 17.02 -0.29 1.61
N GLN A 157 18.19 -0.66 2.13
CA GLN A 157 19.09 -1.57 1.42
C GLN A 157 18.83 -3.01 1.84
N ILE A 158 18.58 -3.88 0.86
CA ILE A 158 18.49 -5.34 1.09
C ILE A 158 19.87 -5.86 1.46
N PRO A 159 20.07 -6.50 2.63
CA PRO A 159 21.37 -7.00 3.04
C PRO A 159 21.94 -8.05 2.07
N ARG A 160 23.26 -8.05 1.89
CA ARG A 160 23.97 -9.08 1.14
C ARG A 160 24.50 -10.16 2.08
N LYS A 161 24.68 -11.38 1.57
CA LYS A 161 25.37 -12.43 2.31
C LYS A 161 26.78 -11.95 2.73
N GLY A 162 27.11 -12.10 3.99
CA GLY A 162 28.41 -11.67 4.56
C GLY A 162 28.54 -10.16 4.82
N GLN A 163 27.53 -9.35 4.52
CA GLN A 163 27.54 -7.92 4.84
C GLN A 163 27.43 -7.71 6.35
N ARG A 164 28.35 -6.91 6.91
CA ARG A 164 28.24 -6.41 8.28
C ARG A 164 27.43 -5.14 8.30
N ILE A 165 26.44 -5.06 9.17
CA ILE A 165 25.57 -3.91 9.33
C ILE A 165 25.67 -3.43 10.78
N ALA A 166 26.07 -2.19 10.97
CA ALA A 166 26.05 -1.56 12.29
C ALA A 166 24.60 -1.29 12.69
N ILE A 167 24.11 -2.00 13.70
CA ILE A 167 22.76 -1.84 14.24
C ILE A 167 22.74 -0.67 15.24
N ASN A 168 21.74 0.18 15.08
CA ASN A 168 21.48 1.32 15.97
C ASN A 168 19.97 1.55 16.10
N THR A 169 19.57 2.50 16.93
CA THR A 169 18.16 2.81 17.19
C THR A 169 17.38 3.25 15.93
N LYS A 170 18.05 3.79 14.92
CA LYS A 170 17.40 4.25 13.68
C LYS A 170 17.13 3.11 12.68
N ASN A 171 17.90 2.03 12.74
CA ASN A 171 17.80 0.95 11.74
C ASN A 171 17.43 -0.42 12.32
N ILE A 172 17.43 -0.61 13.64
CA ILE A 172 17.11 -1.90 14.25
C ILE A 172 15.72 -2.42 13.86
N ALA A 173 14.77 -1.54 13.66
CA ALA A 173 13.42 -1.90 13.26
C ALA A 173 13.37 -2.74 11.97
N TRP A 174 14.24 -2.43 11.01
CA TRP A 174 14.35 -3.15 9.73
C TRP A 174 14.85 -4.58 9.88
N TYR A 175 15.69 -4.83 10.87
CA TYR A 175 16.40 -6.10 11.04
C TYR A 175 15.87 -6.93 12.20
N LYS A 176 14.97 -6.38 13.02
CA LYS A 176 14.43 -7.02 14.22
C LYS A 176 13.91 -8.44 13.96
N ARG A 177 13.18 -8.65 12.87
CA ARG A 177 12.64 -9.99 12.52
C ARG A 177 13.73 -11.00 12.17
N ILE A 178 14.83 -10.55 11.56
CA ILE A 178 15.96 -11.41 11.19
C ILE A 178 16.79 -11.76 12.43
N ILE A 179 16.90 -10.83 13.38
CA ILE A 179 17.67 -11.02 14.62
C ILE A 179 16.95 -11.97 15.59
N SER A 180 15.60 -11.95 15.57
CA SER A 180 14.75 -12.73 16.49
C SER A 180 14.27 -14.06 15.91
N ALA A 181 14.67 -14.43 14.71
CA ALA A 181 14.37 -15.72 14.08
C ALA A 181 15.44 -16.75 14.36
#